data_30149f1671f5ce6bc1aa39bcef7bac83
#
_entry.id   30149f1671f5ce6bc1aa39bcef7bac83
#
_cell.length_a   1.000
_cell.length_b   1.000
_cell.length_c   1.000
_cell.angle_alpha   90.00
_cell.angle_beta   90.00
_cell.angle_gamma   90.00
#
_symmetry.space_group_name_H-M   'P 1'
#
loop_
_entity.id
_entity.type
_entity.pdbx_description
1 polymer ?
#
loop_
_entity_poly.entity_id
_entity_poly.type
_entity_poly.pdbx_seq_one_letter_code
_entity_poly.pdbx_strand_id
1 'polypeptide(L)'
;LFYSLLCSWSVAEFIRKGWLSSFDYVSIRANSREQRLIDSLEKRGADGDYQIREMNDVLNRHTSIERLYRSVLEYADGKKGIVYAVSIDHARNIAAYYSGKGLDAAAIDSHTPAAERGRMVEDFKTGRIRVLVNVDVFSEGFDCPDVEFVQMARPTLSLAKYLQQAGRGLRKSTGKETCVLIDNVGLYRVFGLPTMAWDWEAMFRGDMAGRGIRTVRHGNGTSPETVTAEDSCQDFGMEMIVSHDRLLSAIALQKTPNPCKRPELRAWHDKN
;
A
#
# COMPACT_ATOMS: atom_id res chain seq x y z
N LEU A 1 -23.88 -12.78 -7.47
CA LEU A 1 -24.32 -12.61 -6.08
C LEU A 1 -23.65 -13.70 -5.23
N PHE A 2 -22.89 -13.28 -4.21
CA PHE A 2 -22.26 -14.19 -3.26
C PHE A 2 -23.26 -14.55 -2.15
N TYR A 3 -23.41 -15.83 -1.84
CA TYR A 3 -24.35 -16.31 -0.83
C TYR A 3 -23.71 -16.59 0.53
N SER A 4 -22.37 -16.62 0.60
CA SER A 4 -21.63 -16.88 1.83
C SER A 4 -20.30 -16.17 1.84
N LEU A 5 -19.85 -15.80 3.04
CA LEU A 5 -18.52 -15.26 3.31
C LEU A 5 -17.69 -16.33 4.01
N LEU A 6 -16.56 -16.71 3.43
CA LEU A 6 -15.55 -17.53 4.06
C LEU A 6 -14.43 -16.61 4.58
N CYS A 7 -14.30 -16.51 5.90
CA CYS A 7 -13.22 -15.79 6.55
C CYS A 7 -12.16 -16.77 7.04
N SER A 8 -10.92 -16.53 6.66
CA SER A 8 -9.77 -17.22 7.23
C SER A 8 -9.15 -16.42 8.38
N TRP A 9 -7.92 -16.69 8.71
CA TRP A 9 -7.17 -15.91 9.69
C TRP A 9 -6.91 -14.49 9.20
N SER A 10 -6.71 -13.56 10.15
CA SER A 10 -6.31 -12.19 9.85
C SER A 10 -4.88 -12.12 9.29
N VAL A 11 -4.52 -11.01 8.65
CA VAL A 11 -3.14 -10.76 8.21
C VAL A 11 -2.15 -10.88 9.38
N ALA A 12 -2.52 -10.36 10.56
CA ALA A 12 -1.71 -10.49 11.78
C ALA A 12 -1.45 -11.96 12.15
N GLU A 13 -2.48 -12.80 12.05
CA GLU A 13 -2.37 -14.23 12.34
C GLU A 13 -1.49 -14.96 11.31
N PHE A 14 -1.61 -14.63 10.02
CA PHE A 14 -0.75 -15.18 8.98
C PHE A 14 0.72 -14.79 9.18
N ILE A 15 1.01 -13.54 9.62
CA ILE A 15 2.37 -13.11 9.99
C ILE A 15 2.86 -13.90 11.20
N ARG A 16 2.05 -14.04 12.26
CA ARG A 16 2.40 -14.79 13.47
C ARG A 16 2.75 -16.25 13.18
N LYS A 17 2.04 -16.87 12.23
CA LYS A 17 2.32 -18.24 11.78
C LYS A 17 3.48 -18.35 10.80
N GLY A 18 4.07 -17.23 10.40
CA GLY A 18 5.18 -17.21 9.46
C GLY A 18 4.81 -17.47 7.99
N TRP A 19 3.53 -17.39 7.63
CA TRP A 19 3.05 -17.54 6.25
C TRP A 19 3.12 -16.25 5.45
N LEU A 20 3.11 -15.10 6.13
CA LEU A 20 3.39 -13.80 5.55
C LEU A 20 4.63 -13.18 6.21
N SER A 21 5.31 -12.31 5.48
CA SER A 21 6.41 -11.50 6.00
C SER A 21 5.87 -10.41 6.93
N SER A 22 6.63 -10.06 7.96
CA SER A 22 6.42 -8.81 8.69
C SER A 22 6.74 -7.61 7.81
N PHE A 23 6.43 -6.42 8.28
CA PHE A 23 6.67 -5.20 7.50
C PHE A 23 6.98 -3.99 8.39
N ASP A 24 7.73 -3.06 7.82
CA ASP A 24 7.82 -1.68 8.24
C ASP A 24 6.76 -0.88 7.48
N TYR A 25 6.06 0.03 8.14
CA TYR A 25 5.08 0.90 7.50
C TYR A 25 5.45 2.36 7.68
N VAL A 26 5.67 3.05 6.58
CA VAL A 26 6.00 4.47 6.52
C VAL A 26 4.87 5.20 5.80
N SER A 27 4.40 6.32 6.34
CA SER A 27 3.32 7.11 5.72
C SER A 27 3.66 8.59 5.73
N ILE A 28 2.96 9.35 4.89
CA ILE A 28 3.05 10.81 4.90
C ILE A 28 2.46 11.37 6.20
N ARG A 29 3.09 12.41 6.74
CA ARG A 29 2.60 13.11 7.93
C ARG A 29 1.27 13.79 7.69
N ALA A 30 0.44 13.81 8.71
CA ALA A 30 -0.91 14.35 8.68
C ALA A 30 -1.01 15.78 8.14
N ASN A 31 -0.02 16.63 8.44
CA ASN A 31 -0.02 18.04 8.07
C ASN A 31 0.96 18.35 6.93
N SER A 32 1.46 17.33 6.24
CA SER A 32 2.38 17.50 5.13
C SER A 32 1.69 18.16 3.93
N ARG A 33 2.49 18.74 3.04
CA ARG A 33 2.00 19.29 1.77
C ARG A 33 1.31 18.21 0.94
N GLU A 34 1.86 17.00 0.94
CA GLU A 34 1.31 15.84 0.23
C GLU A 34 -0.06 15.48 0.76
N GLN A 35 -0.24 15.44 2.07
CA GLN A 35 -1.54 15.15 2.65
C GLN A 35 -2.58 16.19 2.23
N ARG A 36 -2.22 17.47 2.23
CA ARG A 36 -3.13 18.53 1.75
C ARG A 36 -3.50 18.36 0.28
N LEU A 37 -2.57 17.89 -0.57
CA LEU A 37 -2.86 17.59 -1.97
C LEU A 37 -3.83 16.41 -2.10
N ILE A 38 -3.69 15.36 -1.29
CA ILE A 38 -4.63 14.23 -1.27
C ILE A 38 -5.99 14.68 -0.74
N ASP A 39 -6.02 15.46 0.33
CA ASP A 39 -7.26 15.97 0.94
C ASP A 39 -8.03 16.91 0.01
N SER A 40 -7.38 17.49 -1.01
CA SER A 40 -8.01 18.33 -2.04
C SER A 40 -8.71 17.55 -3.16
N LEU A 41 -8.62 16.22 -3.17
CA LEU A 41 -9.26 15.38 -4.19
C LEU A 41 -10.75 15.22 -3.89
N GLU A 42 -11.60 15.82 -4.71
CA GLU A 42 -13.05 15.86 -4.50
C GLU A 42 -13.83 14.96 -5.46
N LYS A 43 -13.34 14.82 -6.71
CA LYS A 43 -14.07 14.13 -7.76
C LYS A 43 -13.99 12.60 -7.59
N ARG A 44 -15.11 11.95 -7.89
CA ARG A 44 -15.24 10.49 -7.84
C ARG A 44 -15.45 9.90 -9.24
N GLY A 45 -14.89 8.73 -9.47
CA GLY A 45 -15.15 7.90 -10.64
C GLY A 45 -16.47 7.15 -10.51
N ALA A 46 -16.86 6.44 -11.57
CA ALA A 46 -18.07 5.63 -11.58
C ALA A 46 -18.04 4.47 -10.57
N ASP A 47 -16.84 4.04 -10.16
CA ASP A 47 -16.59 3.02 -9.14
C ASP A 47 -16.60 3.57 -7.70
N GLY A 48 -16.86 4.87 -7.52
CA GLY A 48 -16.86 5.54 -6.21
C GLY A 48 -15.47 5.89 -5.67
N ASP A 49 -14.39 5.48 -6.34
CA ASP A 49 -13.02 5.84 -6.00
C ASP A 49 -12.66 7.25 -6.52
N TYR A 50 -11.48 7.75 -6.21
CA TYR A 50 -11.00 9.03 -6.76
C TYR A 50 -10.92 9.01 -8.27
N GLN A 51 -11.28 10.12 -8.93
CA GLN A 51 -11.21 10.26 -10.37
C GLN A 51 -9.74 10.27 -10.83
N ILE A 52 -9.38 9.36 -11.77
CA ILE A 52 -8.00 9.20 -12.26
C ILE A 52 -7.43 10.51 -12.81
N ARG A 53 -8.23 11.27 -13.57
CA ARG A 53 -7.79 12.54 -14.16
C ARG A 53 -7.38 13.55 -13.08
N GLU A 54 -8.22 13.74 -12.07
CA GLU A 54 -7.92 14.65 -10.98
C GLU A 54 -6.68 14.24 -10.19
N MET A 55 -6.58 12.94 -9.85
CA MET A 55 -5.36 12.41 -9.20
C MET A 55 -4.11 12.67 -10.06
N ASN A 56 -4.20 12.46 -11.38
CA ASN A 56 -3.07 12.67 -12.29
C ASN A 56 -2.67 14.15 -12.33
N ASP A 57 -3.64 15.07 -12.42
CA ASP A 57 -3.37 16.51 -12.46
C ASP A 57 -2.67 17.02 -11.19
N VAL A 58 -2.97 16.39 -10.06
CA VAL A 58 -2.40 16.74 -8.74
C VAL A 58 -1.06 16.07 -8.48
N LEU A 59 -0.95 14.77 -8.77
CA LEU A 59 0.18 13.93 -8.33
C LEU A 59 1.25 13.70 -9.41
N ASN A 60 0.92 13.83 -10.70
CA ASN A 60 1.87 13.65 -11.79
C ASN A 60 2.69 14.92 -12.04
N ARG A 61 3.32 15.43 -11.00
CA ARG A 61 4.19 16.62 -11.03
C ARG A 61 5.60 16.23 -10.64
N HIS A 62 6.58 16.90 -11.22
CA HIS A 62 7.98 16.65 -10.95
C HIS A 62 8.32 16.61 -9.45
N THR A 63 7.83 17.58 -8.69
CA THR A 63 8.06 17.65 -7.23
C THR A 63 7.44 16.48 -6.46
N SER A 64 6.28 15.99 -6.90
CA SER A 64 5.64 14.82 -6.30
C SER A 64 6.44 13.54 -6.62
N ILE A 65 6.87 13.37 -7.88
CA ILE A 65 7.68 12.23 -8.31
C ILE A 65 9.05 12.23 -7.61
N GLU A 66 9.69 13.40 -7.48
CA GLU A 66 10.93 13.52 -6.72
C GLU A 66 10.79 13.03 -5.28
N ARG A 67 9.67 13.33 -4.62
CA ARG A 67 9.41 12.86 -3.26
C ARG A 67 9.19 11.36 -3.19
N LEU A 68 8.49 10.78 -4.17
CA LEU A 68 8.38 9.32 -4.29
C LEU A 68 9.78 8.69 -4.35
N TYR A 69 10.66 9.21 -5.18
CA TYR A 69 12.04 8.74 -5.31
C TYR A 69 12.81 8.84 -3.98
N ARG A 70 12.74 10.01 -3.33
CA ARG A 70 13.43 10.24 -2.06
C ARG A 70 12.95 9.28 -0.96
N SER A 71 11.63 9.00 -0.89
CA SER A 71 11.12 8.04 0.09
C SER A 71 11.62 6.62 -0.17
N VAL A 72 11.85 6.22 -1.42
CA VAL A 72 12.50 4.94 -1.73
C VAL A 72 13.95 4.93 -1.26
N LEU A 73 14.73 5.98 -1.53
CA LEU A 73 16.11 6.08 -1.06
C LEU A 73 16.22 6.05 0.47
N GLU A 74 15.31 6.72 1.17
CA GLU A 74 15.35 6.81 2.63
C GLU A 74 14.96 5.50 3.32
N TYR A 75 13.93 4.79 2.81
CA TYR A 75 13.33 3.65 3.50
C TYR A 75 13.54 2.30 2.84
N ALA A 76 13.93 2.29 1.57
CA ALA A 76 14.06 1.07 0.78
C ALA A 76 15.26 1.09 -0.18
N ASP A 77 16.34 1.81 0.17
CA ASP A 77 17.54 1.84 -0.66
C ASP A 77 18.09 0.43 -0.90
N GLY A 78 18.51 0.18 -2.13
CA GLY A 78 19.03 -1.12 -2.54
C GLY A 78 17.99 -2.24 -2.64
N LYS A 79 16.72 -2.04 -2.26
CA LYS A 79 15.66 -3.05 -2.27
C LYS A 79 14.97 -3.16 -3.62
N LYS A 80 14.39 -4.35 -3.89
CA LYS A 80 13.53 -4.62 -5.05
C LYS A 80 12.07 -4.35 -4.73
N GLY A 81 11.37 -3.58 -5.57
CA GLY A 81 10.02 -3.19 -5.22
C GLY A 81 9.06 -2.86 -6.35
N ILE A 82 7.82 -2.64 -5.94
CA ILE A 82 6.70 -2.29 -6.83
C ILE A 82 6.16 -0.92 -6.43
N VAL A 83 5.90 -0.07 -7.43
CA VAL A 83 5.22 1.22 -7.27
C VAL A 83 3.84 1.14 -7.91
N TYR A 84 2.81 1.55 -7.19
CA TYR A 84 1.44 1.66 -7.71
C TYR A 84 1.16 3.11 -8.11
N ALA A 85 1.09 3.36 -9.41
CA ALA A 85 0.88 4.68 -9.98
C ALA A 85 -0.61 4.96 -10.28
N VAL A 86 -0.95 6.23 -10.44
CA VAL A 86 -2.33 6.71 -10.72
C VAL A 86 -2.76 6.42 -12.15
N SER A 87 -1.86 6.67 -13.11
CA SER A 87 -2.11 6.60 -14.55
C SER A 87 -0.90 6.09 -15.30
N ILE A 88 -1.07 5.74 -16.57
CA ILE A 88 0.01 5.31 -17.46
C ILE A 88 1.09 6.40 -17.56
N ASP A 89 0.69 7.66 -17.74
CA ASP A 89 1.65 8.76 -17.82
C ASP A 89 2.39 8.96 -16.50
N HIS A 90 1.70 8.85 -15.36
CA HIS A 90 2.33 8.90 -14.05
C HIS A 90 3.35 7.77 -13.87
N ALA A 91 3.01 6.54 -14.27
CA ALA A 91 3.91 5.40 -14.19
C ALA A 91 5.17 5.59 -15.05
N ARG A 92 5.01 6.07 -16.28
CA ARG A 92 6.12 6.36 -17.20
C ARG A 92 7.02 7.46 -16.65
N ASN A 93 6.45 8.52 -16.11
CA ASN A 93 7.22 9.62 -15.52
C ASN A 93 7.97 9.18 -14.26
N ILE A 94 7.37 8.36 -13.39
CA ILE A 94 8.07 7.78 -12.24
C ILE A 94 9.23 6.90 -12.70
N ALA A 95 8.99 5.96 -13.63
CA ALA A 95 10.03 5.05 -14.12
C ALA A 95 11.19 5.83 -14.79
N ALA A 96 10.88 6.81 -15.63
CA ALA A 96 11.87 7.66 -16.27
C ALA A 96 12.69 8.47 -15.25
N TYR A 97 12.03 9.03 -14.24
CA TYR A 97 12.73 9.79 -13.19
C TYR A 97 13.66 8.88 -12.38
N TYR A 98 13.19 7.70 -11.96
CA TYR A 98 13.98 6.74 -11.18
C TYR A 98 15.19 6.26 -11.98
N SER A 99 14.99 5.86 -13.24
CA SER A 99 16.08 5.43 -14.13
C SER A 99 17.08 6.55 -14.39
N GLY A 100 16.61 7.79 -14.57
CA GLY A 100 17.47 8.97 -14.73
C GLY A 100 18.30 9.29 -13.47
N LYS A 101 17.94 8.74 -12.31
CA LYS A 101 18.67 8.83 -11.05
C LYS A 101 19.49 7.57 -10.73
N GLY A 102 19.58 6.61 -11.65
CA GLY A 102 20.39 5.40 -11.49
C GLY A 102 19.68 4.23 -10.78
N LEU A 103 18.37 4.31 -10.60
CA LEU A 103 17.58 3.20 -10.05
C LEU A 103 16.83 2.52 -11.21
N ASP A 104 17.24 1.31 -11.60
CA ASP A 104 16.67 0.57 -12.72
C ASP A 104 15.15 0.36 -12.54
N ALA A 105 14.37 1.17 -13.23
CA ALA A 105 12.91 1.17 -13.13
C ALA A 105 12.23 1.06 -14.48
N ALA A 106 11.13 0.35 -14.54
CA ALA A 106 10.31 0.21 -15.75
C ALA A 106 8.83 0.34 -15.43
N ALA A 107 8.07 0.96 -16.34
CA ALA A 107 6.62 1.08 -16.23
C ALA A 107 5.95 -0.06 -17.00
N ILE A 108 4.94 -0.67 -16.38
CA ILE A 108 4.10 -1.71 -16.98
C ILE A 108 2.64 -1.30 -16.89
N ASP A 109 1.93 -1.38 -18.02
CA ASP A 109 0.54 -0.96 -18.11
C ASP A 109 -0.28 -1.89 -19.04
N SER A 110 -1.57 -1.64 -19.17
CA SER A 110 -2.49 -2.44 -20.01
C SER A 110 -2.15 -2.41 -21.50
N HIS A 111 -1.43 -1.39 -21.96
CA HIS A 111 -1.00 -1.26 -23.37
C HIS A 111 0.34 -1.95 -23.64
N THR A 112 1.08 -2.38 -22.58
CA THR A 112 2.32 -3.12 -22.77
C THR A 112 2.04 -4.46 -23.44
N PRO A 113 2.62 -4.75 -24.63
CA PRO A 113 2.40 -6.01 -25.34
C PRO A 113 2.74 -7.22 -24.47
N ALA A 114 2.00 -8.31 -24.62
CA ALA A 114 2.16 -9.49 -23.76
C ALA A 114 3.60 -10.04 -23.75
N ALA A 115 4.27 -10.10 -24.90
CA ALA A 115 5.66 -10.56 -25.01
C ALA A 115 6.66 -9.63 -24.29
N GLU A 116 6.43 -8.32 -24.37
CA GLU A 116 7.24 -7.32 -23.68
C GLU A 116 6.99 -7.37 -22.16
N ARG A 117 5.73 -7.48 -21.76
CA ARG A 117 5.34 -7.67 -20.37
C ARG A 117 6.01 -8.90 -19.76
N GLY A 118 6.04 -10.02 -20.49
CA GLY A 118 6.74 -11.24 -20.04
C GLY A 118 8.23 -11.01 -19.82
N ARG A 119 8.90 -10.30 -20.75
CA ARG A 119 10.33 -9.93 -20.61
C ARG A 119 10.57 -9.02 -19.40
N MET A 120 9.76 -7.96 -19.23
CA MET A 120 9.90 -7.04 -18.10
C MET A 120 9.69 -7.74 -16.76
N VAL A 121 8.74 -8.66 -16.67
CA VAL A 121 8.52 -9.47 -15.46
C VAL A 121 9.72 -10.38 -15.19
N GLU A 122 10.30 -10.99 -16.22
CA GLU A 122 11.50 -11.82 -16.05
C GLU A 122 12.72 -11.00 -15.67
N ASP A 123 12.90 -9.82 -16.27
CA ASP A 123 13.95 -8.87 -15.90
C ASP A 123 13.81 -8.37 -14.46
N PHE A 124 12.56 -8.18 -14.00
CA PHE A 124 12.29 -7.86 -12.60
C PHE A 124 12.60 -9.04 -11.68
N LYS A 125 12.21 -10.28 -12.02
CA LYS A 125 12.53 -11.47 -11.23
C LYS A 125 14.03 -11.68 -11.10
N THR A 126 14.78 -11.49 -12.17
CA THR A 126 16.25 -11.65 -12.20
C THR A 126 17.00 -10.45 -11.60
N GLY A 127 16.31 -9.36 -11.23
CA GLY A 127 16.91 -8.17 -10.64
C GLY A 127 17.55 -7.20 -11.64
N ARG A 128 17.40 -7.41 -12.96
CA ARG A 128 17.78 -6.42 -13.98
C ARG A 128 16.93 -5.16 -13.91
N ILE A 129 15.66 -5.31 -13.60
CA ILE A 129 14.77 -4.22 -13.20
C ILE A 129 14.61 -4.31 -11.68
N ARG A 130 14.94 -3.23 -10.98
CA ARG A 130 14.85 -3.16 -9.51
C ARG A 130 13.48 -2.66 -9.07
N VAL A 131 12.88 -1.74 -9.83
CA VAL A 131 11.58 -1.16 -9.51
C VAL A 131 10.62 -1.32 -10.67
N LEU A 132 9.48 -1.95 -10.42
CA LEU A 132 8.42 -2.10 -11.39
C LEU A 132 7.27 -1.15 -11.06
N VAL A 133 7.01 -0.18 -11.93
CA VAL A 133 5.95 0.80 -11.75
C VAL A 133 4.70 0.31 -12.48
N ASN A 134 3.62 0.10 -11.75
CA ASN A 134 2.42 -0.56 -12.23
C ASN A 134 1.18 0.34 -12.21
N VAL A 135 0.31 0.18 -13.23
CA VAL A 135 -1.04 0.77 -13.27
C VAL A 135 -2.05 -0.35 -13.48
N ASP A 136 -2.71 -0.76 -12.40
CA ASP A 136 -3.84 -1.72 -12.38
C ASP A 136 -3.62 -3.09 -13.10
N VAL A 137 -2.39 -3.40 -13.55
CA VAL A 137 -2.11 -4.62 -14.35
C VAL A 137 -1.83 -5.85 -13.50
N PHE A 138 -1.43 -5.67 -12.23
CA PHE A 138 -1.09 -6.80 -11.35
C PHE A 138 -2.29 -7.38 -10.59
N SER A 139 -3.49 -7.27 -11.14
CA SER A 139 -4.68 -7.93 -10.58
C SER A 139 -4.61 -9.45 -10.73
N GLU A 140 -4.05 -9.97 -11.85
CA GLU A 140 -3.96 -11.42 -12.10
C GLU A 140 -2.58 -11.83 -12.63
N GLY A 141 -2.09 -13.00 -12.19
CA GLY A 141 -0.93 -13.69 -12.78
C GLY A 141 0.47 -13.16 -12.43
N PHE A 142 0.62 -12.01 -11.77
CA PHE A 142 1.92 -11.54 -11.34
C PHE A 142 2.30 -12.17 -10.00
N ASP A 143 3.27 -13.09 -10.01
CA ASP A 143 3.82 -13.71 -8.82
C ASP A 143 5.32 -13.44 -8.71
N CYS A 144 5.68 -12.57 -7.76
CA CYS A 144 7.06 -12.23 -7.42
C CYS A 144 7.13 -12.07 -5.89
N PRO A 145 7.34 -13.15 -5.13
CA PRO A 145 7.27 -13.13 -3.67
C PRO A 145 8.46 -12.42 -3.01
N ASP A 146 9.55 -12.22 -3.74
CA ASP A 146 10.78 -11.57 -3.30
C ASP A 146 10.74 -10.03 -3.39
N VAL A 147 9.57 -9.44 -3.57
CA VAL A 147 9.36 -7.99 -3.47
C VAL A 147 9.64 -7.53 -2.04
N GLU A 148 10.62 -6.64 -1.86
CA GLU A 148 11.09 -6.17 -0.56
C GLU A 148 10.46 -4.84 -0.15
N PHE A 149 9.91 -4.06 -1.11
CA PHE A 149 9.10 -2.90 -0.79
C PHE A 149 7.90 -2.75 -1.73
N VAL A 150 6.86 -2.13 -1.20
CA VAL A 150 5.69 -1.69 -1.98
C VAL A 150 5.48 -0.21 -1.73
N GLN A 151 5.51 0.58 -2.79
CA GLN A 151 5.27 2.01 -2.74
C GLN A 151 3.88 2.33 -3.29
N MET A 152 3.05 2.91 -2.46
CA MET A 152 1.69 3.31 -2.78
C MET A 152 1.68 4.80 -3.17
N ALA A 153 1.64 5.07 -4.47
CA ALA A 153 1.61 6.42 -5.04
C ALA A 153 0.23 6.77 -5.66
N ARG A 154 -0.77 5.91 -5.41
CA ARG A 154 -2.15 6.10 -5.83
C ARG A 154 -3.09 6.13 -4.64
N PRO A 155 -3.74 7.26 -4.36
CA PRO A 155 -4.84 7.32 -3.39
C PRO A 155 -5.99 6.41 -3.83
N THR A 156 -6.66 5.81 -2.86
CA THR A 156 -7.88 5.02 -3.11
C THR A 156 -8.79 5.03 -1.89
N LEU A 157 -10.09 4.92 -2.12
CA LEU A 157 -11.11 4.68 -1.10
C LEU A 157 -11.50 3.19 -1.02
N SER A 158 -10.87 2.34 -1.83
CA SER A 158 -11.12 0.90 -1.86
C SER A 158 -10.18 0.16 -0.93
N LEU A 159 -10.71 -0.39 0.17
CA LEU A 159 -9.97 -1.27 1.08
C LEU A 159 -9.40 -2.48 0.33
N ALA A 160 -10.14 -3.04 -0.63
CA ALA A 160 -9.68 -4.18 -1.41
C ALA A 160 -8.42 -3.85 -2.23
N LYS A 161 -8.41 -2.69 -2.92
CA LYS A 161 -7.21 -2.21 -3.65
C LYS A 161 -6.03 -2.01 -2.71
N TYR A 162 -6.24 -1.37 -1.56
CA TYR A 162 -5.20 -1.17 -0.55
C TYR A 162 -4.58 -2.48 -0.07
N LEU A 163 -5.42 -3.44 0.34
CA LEU A 163 -4.95 -4.73 0.84
C LEU A 163 -4.29 -5.57 -0.25
N GLN A 164 -4.76 -5.52 -1.50
CA GLN A 164 -4.12 -6.19 -2.63
C GLN A 164 -2.73 -5.62 -2.90
N GLN A 165 -2.57 -4.30 -2.87
CA GLN A 165 -1.27 -3.64 -3.07
C GLN A 165 -0.30 -4.02 -1.94
N ALA A 166 -0.68 -3.82 -0.68
CA ALA A 166 0.14 -4.19 0.47
C ALA A 166 0.48 -5.69 0.46
N GLY A 167 -0.49 -6.54 0.17
CA GLY A 167 -0.33 -8.00 0.15
C GLY A 167 0.74 -8.52 -0.82
N ARG A 168 1.06 -7.78 -1.88
CA ARG A 168 2.17 -8.16 -2.78
C ARG A 168 3.52 -8.15 -2.07
N GLY A 169 3.74 -7.19 -1.18
CA GLY A 169 4.95 -7.13 -0.37
C GLY A 169 4.97 -8.11 0.80
N LEU A 170 3.83 -8.60 1.25
CA LEU A 170 3.77 -9.49 2.42
C LEU A 170 4.04 -10.96 2.10
N ARG A 171 4.18 -11.35 0.84
CA ARG A 171 4.50 -12.73 0.46
C ARG A 171 5.87 -13.15 0.98
N LYS A 172 5.98 -14.39 1.44
CA LYS A 172 7.25 -14.99 1.87
C LYS A 172 8.11 -15.38 0.67
N SER A 173 9.40 -15.13 0.80
CA SER A 173 10.44 -15.64 -0.11
C SER A 173 11.69 -15.99 0.68
N THR A 174 12.50 -16.90 0.15
CA THR A 174 13.80 -17.24 0.74
C THR A 174 14.70 -16.01 0.78
N GLY A 175 15.29 -15.73 1.93
CA GLY A 175 16.17 -14.57 2.12
C GLY A 175 15.43 -13.24 2.36
N LYS A 176 14.09 -13.23 2.31
CA LYS A 176 13.30 -12.05 2.64
C LYS A 176 12.68 -12.19 4.02
N GLU A 177 13.08 -11.37 4.95
CA GLU A 177 12.55 -11.35 6.31
C GLU A 177 11.39 -10.37 6.46
N THR A 178 11.53 -9.18 5.88
CA THR A 178 10.58 -8.06 6.02
C THR A 178 10.25 -7.43 4.67
N CYS A 179 9.20 -6.62 4.65
CA CYS A 179 8.86 -5.75 3.53
C CYS A 179 8.69 -4.31 4.04
N VAL A 180 9.05 -3.32 3.23
CA VAL A 180 8.75 -1.92 3.52
C VAL A 180 7.50 -1.50 2.75
N LEU A 181 6.47 -1.05 3.47
CA LEU A 181 5.27 -0.45 2.89
C LEU A 181 5.42 1.07 2.96
N ILE A 182 5.60 1.71 1.80
CA ILE A 182 5.79 3.17 1.69
C ILE A 182 4.47 3.78 1.19
N ASP A 183 3.76 4.43 2.08
CA ASP A 183 2.47 5.06 1.83
C ASP A 183 2.66 6.56 1.57
N ASN A 184 2.85 6.93 0.31
CA ASN A 184 3.03 8.33 -0.11
C ASN A 184 1.70 9.10 -0.28
N VAL A 185 0.56 8.47 0.06
CA VAL A 185 -0.77 9.02 -0.21
C VAL A 185 -1.72 8.94 0.99
N GLY A 186 -1.20 8.58 2.17
CA GLY A 186 -1.95 8.62 3.43
C GLY A 186 -3.02 7.55 3.58
N LEU A 187 -2.87 6.37 2.97
CA LEU A 187 -3.82 5.25 3.09
C LEU A 187 -3.94 4.75 4.54
N TYR A 188 -2.86 4.88 5.33
CA TYR A 188 -2.89 4.58 6.75
C TYR A 188 -3.99 5.36 7.50
N ARG A 189 -4.20 6.62 7.16
CA ARG A 189 -5.21 7.48 7.80
C ARG A 189 -6.63 7.06 7.43
N VAL A 190 -6.80 6.44 6.27
CA VAL A 190 -8.10 5.95 5.77
C VAL A 190 -8.39 4.55 6.30
N PHE A 191 -7.41 3.66 6.23
CA PHE A 191 -7.61 2.23 6.46
C PHE A 191 -6.90 1.68 7.70
N GLY A 192 -5.90 2.38 8.25
CA GLY A 192 -5.00 1.84 9.26
C GLY A 192 -3.97 0.87 8.66
N LEU A 193 -3.35 0.05 9.50
CA LEU A 193 -2.39 -0.97 9.06
C LEU A 193 -3.09 -2.14 8.36
N PRO A 194 -2.41 -2.84 7.43
CA PRO A 194 -2.95 -4.06 6.80
C PRO A 194 -3.32 -5.18 7.79
N THR A 195 -2.76 -5.14 9.01
CA THR A 195 -3.03 -6.07 10.10
C THR A 195 -4.27 -5.72 10.93
N MET A 196 -4.95 -4.62 10.60
CA MET A 196 -6.15 -4.20 11.33
C MET A 196 -7.24 -5.26 11.25
N ALA A 197 -7.96 -5.45 12.34
CA ALA A 197 -9.10 -6.35 12.38
C ALA A 197 -10.31 -5.69 11.72
N TRP A 198 -10.75 -6.24 10.61
CA TRP A 198 -11.94 -5.79 9.89
C TRP A 198 -13.13 -6.67 10.20
N ASP A 199 -14.30 -6.08 10.37
CA ASP A 199 -15.56 -6.82 10.47
C ASP A 199 -16.07 -7.19 9.08
N TRP A 200 -15.47 -8.26 8.52
CA TRP A 200 -15.82 -8.74 7.18
C TRP A 200 -17.29 -9.18 7.07
N GLU A 201 -17.88 -9.64 8.17
CA GLU A 201 -19.29 -10.06 8.17
C GLU A 201 -20.23 -8.86 8.05
N ALA A 202 -19.96 -7.79 8.80
CA ALA A 202 -20.72 -6.54 8.69
C ALA A 202 -20.55 -5.91 7.30
N MET A 203 -19.31 -5.93 6.75
CA MET A 203 -19.03 -5.45 5.39
C MET A 203 -19.78 -6.26 4.33
N PHE A 204 -19.81 -7.58 4.45
CA PHE A 204 -20.50 -8.46 3.51
C PHE A 204 -22.03 -8.26 3.54
N ARG A 205 -22.61 -7.98 4.71
CA ARG A 205 -24.02 -7.69 4.87
C ARG A 205 -24.42 -6.27 4.43
N GLY A 206 -23.45 -5.40 4.16
CA GLY A 206 -23.72 -4.00 3.87
C GLY A 206 -24.02 -3.15 5.12
N ASP A 207 -23.84 -3.69 6.32
CA ASP A 207 -24.15 -3.02 7.59
C ASP A 207 -23.17 -1.87 7.93
N MET A 208 -22.17 -1.64 7.07
CA MET A 208 -21.22 -0.53 7.18
C MET A 208 -21.73 0.78 6.56
N ALA A 209 -22.93 0.78 5.96
CA ALA A 209 -23.56 1.98 5.41
C ALA A 209 -23.75 3.03 6.53
N GLY A 210 -23.06 4.15 6.44
CA GLY A 210 -23.07 5.21 7.43
C GLY A 210 -21.97 5.16 8.50
N ARG A 211 -21.24 4.06 8.64
CA ARG A 211 -19.95 4.05 9.30
C ARG A 211 -18.89 4.34 8.24
N GLY A 212 -18.73 5.61 7.88
CA GLY A 212 -17.58 6.02 7.06
C GLY A 212 -16.34 5.32 7.60
N ILE A 213 -15.47 4.82 6.70
CA ILE A 213 -14.16 4.32 7.07
C ILE A 213 -13.61 5.35 8.05
N ARG A 214 -13.45 4.95 9.33
CA ARG A 214 -13.06 5.90 10.37
C ARG A 214 -11.73 6.46 9.96
N THR A 215 -11.72 7.69 9.47
CA THR A 215 -10.50 8.48 9.57
C THR A 215 -10.11 8.43 11.04
N VAL A 216 -8.97 7.85 11.33
CA VAL A 216 -8.41 7.85 12.69
C VAL A 216 -8.20 9.32 13.04
N ARG A 217 -9.20 9.92 13.68
CA ARG A 217 -9.04 11.22 14.32
C ARG A 217 -8.13 10.94 15.50
N HIS A 218 -6.85 11.18 15.32
CA HIS A 218 -5.97 11.36 16.47
C HIS A 218 -6.56 12.52 17.27
N GLY A 219 -6.90 12.19 18.52
CA GLY A 219 -7.57 13.10 19.43
C GLY A 219 -6.81 14.39 19.61
N ASN A 220 -7.59 15.43 19.64
CA ASN A 220 -7.43 16.76 20.20
C ASN A 220 -6.08 17.19 20.72
N GLY A 221 -5.65 18.31 20.21
CA GLY A 221 -4.95 19.31 20.98
C GLY A 221 -3.94 20.04 20.14
N THR A 222 -4.40 21.06 19.45
CA THR A 222 -3.87 22.42 19.47
C THR A 222 -4.35 23.15 18.22
N SER A 223 -4.77 24.38 18.44
CA SER A 223 -5.19 25.36 17.45
C SER A 223 -4.16 25.53 16.33
N PRO A 224 -4.59 26.03 15.14
CA PRO A 224 -3.68 26.24 14.04
C PRO A 224 -2.67 27.33 14.41
N GLU A 225 -1.49 26.92 14.87
CA GLU A 225 -0.35 27.82 14.87
C GLU A 225 0.03 28.11 13.42
N THR A 226 0.12 29.37 13.14
CA THR A 226 0.58 29.97 11.89
C THR A 226 1.93 29.38 11.54
N VAL A 227 1.98 28.45 10.57
CA VAL A 227 3.23 27.89 10.05
C VAL A 227 3.91 29.00 9.28
N THR A 228 4.93 29.59 9.87
CA THR A 228 5.87 30.50 9.22
C THR A 228 6.61 29.76 8.09
N ALA A 229 6.84 30.45 7.00
CA ALA A 229 7.37 29.94 5.73
C ALA A 229 8.89 29.59 5.78
N GLU A 230 9.33 28.84 6.78
CA GLU A 230 10.70 28.32 6.90
C GLU A 230 10.68 26.81 7.19
N ASP A 231 9.95 26.05 6.37
CA ASP A 231 10.17 24.60 6.31
C ASP A 231 11.39 24.36 5.41
N SER A 232 12.54 24.25 6.08
CA SER A 232 13.81 23.86 5.48
C SER A 232 13.63 22.59 4.65
N CYS A 233 14.27 22.58 3.50
CA CYS A 233 14.26 21.59 2.42
C CYS A 233 14.66 20.14 2.81
N GLN A 234 14.58 19.74 4.07
CA GLN A 234 15.07 18.44 4.58
C GLN A 234 14.00 17.52 5.16
N ASP A 235 12.79 17.99 5.44
CA ASP A 235 11.71 17.12 5.94
C ASP A 235 10.78 16.71 4.80
N PHE A 236 10.93 15.46 4.33
CA PHE A 236 10.10 14.90 3.24
C PHE A 236 8.64 14.65 3.66
N GLY A 237 8.25 15.05 4.85
CA GLY A 237 6.87 14.87 5.32
C GLY A 237 6.48 13.41 5.52
N MET A 238 7.44 12.49 5.65
CA MET A 238 7.21 11.06 5.95
C MET A 238 7.46 10.76 7.42
N GLU A 239 6.79 9.71 7.93
CA GLU A 239 7.01 9.21 9.29
C GLU A 239 6.87 7.68 9.34
N MET A 240 7.67 7.05 10.20
CA MET A 240 7.55 5.63 10.50
C MET A 240 6.33 5.42 11.41
N ILE A 241 5.32 4.75 10.90
CA ILE A 241 4.10 4.41 11.66
C ILE A 241 4.37 3.22 12.56
N VAL A 242 4.99 2.18 12.03
CA VAL A 242 5.37 0.98 12.78
C VAL A 242 6.60 0.33 12.16
N SER A 243 7.58 -0.07 12.99
CA SER A 243 8.65 -0.96 12.58
C SER A 243 8.22 -2.42 12.71
N HIS A 244 8.85 -3.31 11.94
CA HIS A 244 8.55 -4.75 11.98
C HIS A 244 8.71 -5.35 13.38
N ASP A 245 9.70 -4.93 14.19
CA ASP A 245 9.88 -5.39 15.57
C ASP A 245 8.71 -5.01 16.47
N ARG A 246 8.24 -3.75 16.35
CA ARG A 246 7.05 -3.27 17.09
C ARG A 246 5.80 -3.98 16.62
N LEU A 247 5.68 -4.22 15.31
CA LEU A 247 4.56 -4.97 14.73
C LEU A 247 4.52 -6.39 15.28
N LEU A 248 5.63 -7.12 15.27
CA LEU A 248 5.71 -8.49 15.79
C LEU A 248 5.39 -8.53 17.29
N SER A 249 5.92 -7.58 18.07
CA SER A 249 5.61 -7.43 19.49
C SER A 249 4.11 -7.20 19.73
N ALA A 250 3.49 -6.33 18.95
CA ALA A 250 2.06 -6.04 19.05
C ALA A 250 1.20 -7.27 18.67
N ILE A 251 1.58 -7.99 17.62
CA ILE A 251 0.89 -9.23 17.18
C ILE A 251 1.01 -10.32 18.25
N ALA A 252 2.16 -10.47 18.90
CA ALA A 252 2.36 -11.46 19.96
C ALA A 252 1.48 -11.19 21.19
N LEU A 253 1.19 -9.92 21.50
CA LEU A 253 0.34 -9.52 22.61
C LEU A 253 -1.16 -9.60 22.29
N GLN A 254 -1.55 -9.66 21.03
CA GLN A 254 -2.96 -9.79 20.65
C GLN A 254 -3.48 -11.18 21.02
N LYS A 255 -4.49 -11.22 21.91
CA LYS A 255 -5.28 -12.44 22.08
C LYS A 255 -5.95 -12.73 20.74
N THR A 256 -5.74 -13.94 20.21
CA THR A 256 -6.29 -14.38 18.94
C THR A 256 -7.81 -14.18 18.93
N PRO A 257 -8.38 -13.22 18.18
CA PRO A 257 -9.80 -13.24 17.95
C PRO A 257 -10.07 -14.48 17.11
N ASN A 258 -11.01 -15.31 17.53
CA ASN A 258 -11.46 -16.43 16.71
C ASN A 258 -12.16 -15.86 15.47
N PRO A 259 -11.59 -15.97 14.26
CA PRO A 259 -12.11 -15.29 13.09
C PRO A 259 -13.42 -15.86 12.59
N CYS A 260 -13.81 -17.03 13.07
CA CYS A 260 -15.00 -17.72 12.62
C CYS A 260 -15.88 -18.14 13.79
N LYS A 261 -16.98 -17.41 14.01
CA LYS A 261 -17.99 -17.77 15.00
C LYS A 261 -18.85 -18.97 14.59
N ARG A 262 -18.67 -19.53 13.38
CA ARG A 262 -19.46 -20.66 12.87
C ARG A 262 -18.78 -21.99 13.25
N PRO A 263 -19.44 -22.87 14.01
CA PRO A 263 -18.92 -24.18 14.44
C PRO A 263 -18.52 -25.08 13.27
N GLU A 264 -19.21 -24.95 12.15
CA GLU A 264 -19.04 -25.77 10.94
C GLU A 264 -17.69 -25.55 10.25
N LEU A 265 -17.14 -24.34 10.32
CA LEU A 265 -15.83 -24.00 9.74
C LEU A 265 -14.68 -24.30 10.70
N ARG A 266 -14.92 -24.38 12.03
CA ARG A 266 -13.93 -24.88 12.99
C ARG A 266 -13.55 -26.32 12.70
N ALA A 267 -14.55 -27.17 12.43
CA ALA A 267 -14.35 -28.59 12.16
C ALA A 267 -13.50 -28.86 10.90
N TRP A 268 -13.46 -27.92 9.96
CA TRP A 268 -12.63 -28.01 8.76
C TRP A 268 -11.17 -27.60 9.02
N HIS A 269 -10.95 -26.58 9.86
CA HIS A 269 -9.61 -26.12 10.24
C HIS A 269 -8.88 -27.07 11.18
N ASP A 270 -9.59 -27.79 12.03
CA ASP A 270 -9.02 -28.76 12.97
C ASP A 270 -8.63 -30.10 12.30
N LYS A 271 -9.04 -30.30 11.03
CA LYS A 271 -8.78 -31.55 10.25
C LYS A 271 -7.68 -31.40 9.17
N ASN A 272 -7.19 -30.17 8.91
CA ASN A 272 -6.14 -29.87 7.95
C ASN A 272 -5.07 -28.97 8.59
#